data_a32d24d7e1f1be3ff278df29fcf4fc47
#
_entry.id   a32d24d7e1f1be3ff278df29fcf4fc47
#
_cell.length_a   1.000
_cell.length_b   1.000
_cell.length_c   1.000
_cell.angle_alpha   90.00
_cell.angle_beta   90.00
_cell.angle_gamma   90.00
#
_symmetry.space_group_name_H-M   'P 1'
#
loop_
_entity.id
_entity.type
_entity.pdbx_description
1 polymer ?
#
loop_
_entity_poly.entity_id
_entity_poly.type
_entity_poly.pdbx_seq_one_letter_code
_entity_poly.pdbx_strand_id
1 'polypeptide(L)'
;MLDPFGNELFDAALNSDVATLHVHASGTYTLLLEGAIDDTTSNPAFALEVVDEGSDTSAPAPLALNQVVSGEISTSLEEDEYTFTLGSAALVSFDSLTGRGDMYWSLEDGGGTIVNSRALNASDASGVSDGNAVLSLSAGTYTLTIHADSGITGD
;
A
#
# COMPACT_ATOMS: atom_id res chain seq x y z
N MET A 1 7.06 -2.02 -15.48
CA MET A 1 5.64 -1.74 -15.73
C MET A 1 5.35 -0.29 -15.37
N LEU A 2 4.46 0.37 -16.13
CA LEU A 2 4.07 1.76 -15.87
C LEU A 2 2.60 1.84 -15.47
N ASP A 3 2.29 2.76 -14.56
CA ASP A 3 0.93 3.10 -14.16
C ASP A 3 0.20 3.93 -15.24
N PRO A 4 -1.11 4.23 -15.08
CA PRO A 4 -1.87 5.05 -16.03
C PRO A 4 -1.36 6.49 -16.20
N PHE A 5 -0.50 6.96 -15.31
CA PHE A 5 0.10 8.30 -15.32
C PHE A 5 1.53 8.30 -15.89
N GLY A 6 2.08 7.10 -16.21
CA GLY A 6 3.42 6.93 -16.74
C GLY A 6 4.52 6.79 -15.69
N ASN A 7 4.17 6.62 -14.41
CA ASN A 7 5.14 6.34 -13.37
C ASN A 7 5.55 4.85 -13.41
N GLU A 8 6.81 4.58 -13.13
CA GLU A 8 7.31 3.22 -13.03
C GLU A 8 6.88 2.59 -11.71
N LEU A 9 6.27 1.40 -11.81
CA LEU A 9 5.87 0.60 -10.66
C LEU A 9 6.92 -0.45 -10.31
N PHE A 10 7.49 -1.08 -11.31
CA PHE A 10 8.63 -1.99 -11.16
C PHE A 10 9.42 -2.15 -12.46
N ASP A 11 10.69 -2.51 -12.29
CA ASP A 11 11.59 -3.05 -13.31
C ASP A 11 12.18 -4.35 -12.78
N ALA A 12 12.00 -5.45 -13.52
CA ALA A 12 12.44 -6.77 -13.11
C ALA A 12 12.91 -7.59 -14.32
N ALA A 13 13.92 -8.43 -14.10
CA ALA A 13 14.37 -9.37 -15.11
C ALA A 13 13.33 -10.49 -15.30
N LEU A 14 13.16 -10.95 -16.56
CA LEU A 14 12.20 -12.00 -16.92
C LEU A 14 12.46 -13.39 -16.30
N ASN A 15 13.58 -13.57 -15.62
CA ASN A 15 13.90 -14.80 -14.89
C ASN A 15 13.45 -14.77 -13.42
N SER A 16 12.71 -13.76 -13.03
CA SER A 16 12.20 -13.59 -11.68
C SER A 16 10.71 -13.26 -11.73
N ASP A 17 9.95 -13.87 -10.85
CA ASP A 17 8.57 -13.50 -10.66
C ASP A 17 8.50 -12.15 -9.94
N VAL A 18 7.58 -11.31 -10.34
CA VAL A 18 7.24 -10.10 -9.59
C VAL A 18 6.22 -10.49 -8.54
N ALA A 19 6.48 -10.10 -7.31
CA ALA A 19 5.52 -10.29 -6.22
C ALA A 19 4.19 -9.58 -6.55
N THR A 20 3.13 -9.95 -5.87
CA THR A 20 1.82 -9.30 -6.01
C THR A 20 1.97 -7.79 -5.87
N LEU A 21 1.42 -7.07 -6.83
CA LEU A 21 1.46 -5.62 -6.89
C LEU A 21 0.04 -5.09 -6.71
N HIS A 22 -0.16 -4.28 -5.69
CA HIS A 22 -1.40 -3.55 -5.51
C HIS A 22 -1.47 -2.37 -6.49
N VAL A 23 -2.53 -2.32 -7.27
CA VAL A 23 -2.77 -1.25 -8.24
C VAL A 23 -4.03 -0.47 -7.83
N HIS A 24 -3.83 0.72 -7.28
CA HIS A 24 -4.91 1.53 -6.69
C HIS A 24 -5.64 2.42 -7.70
N ALA A 25 -5.01 2.70 -8.85
CA ALA A 25 -5.60 3.56 -9.86
C ALA A 25 -6.31 2.76 -10.95
N SER A 26 -7.55 3.12 -11.28
CA SER A 26 -8.19 2.60 -12.48
C SER A 26 -7.55 3.19 -13.74
N GLY A 27 -7.36 2.39 -14.78
CA GLY A 27 -6.80 2.86 -16.03
C GLY A 27 -6.02 1.78 -16.79
N THR A 28 -5.25 2.24 -17.78
CA THR A 28 -4.42 1.36 -18.60
C THR A 28 -3.00 1.32 -18.05
N TYR A 29 -2.56 0.15 -17.69
CA TYR A 29 -1.17 -0.12 -17.30
C TYR A 29 -0.38 -0.59 -18.51
N THR A 30 0.89 -0.21 -18.59
CA THR A 30 1.77 -0.58 -19.70
C THR A 30 2.90 -1.48 -19.22
N LEU A 31 2.93 -2.71 -19.70
CA LEU A 31 4.07 -3.60 -19.51
C LEU A 31 5.01 -3.47 -20.72
N LEU A 32 6.21 -2.97 -20.47
CA LEU A 32 7.27 -2.88 -21.47
C LEU A 32 8.19 -4.09 -21.31
N LEU A 33 8.44 -4.80 -22.40
CA LEU A 33 9.39 -5.90 -22.46
C LEU A 33 10.55 -5.50 -23.34
N GLU A 34 11.76 -5.60 -22.79
CA GLU A 34 12.99 -5.24 -23.50
C GLU A 34 13.95 -6.42 -23.57
N GLY A 35 14.52 -6.65 -24.75
CA GLY A 35 15.64 -7.55 -24.92
C GLY A 35 16.97 -6.87 -24.60
N ALA A 36 18.01 -7.66 -24.37
CA ALA A 36 19.37 -7.14 -24.23
C ALA A 36 19.81 -6.44 -25.53
N ILE A 37 20.20 -5.18 -25.40
CA ILE A 37 20.58 -4.33 -26.56
C ILE A 37 21.78 -4.90 -27.34
N ASP A 38 22.63 -5.67 -26.67
CA ASP A 38 23.85 -6.24 -27.23
C ASP A 38 23.65 -7.64 -27.85
N ASP A 39 22.47 -8.25 -27.65
CA ASP A 39 22.18 -9.56 -28.22
C ASP A 39 21.54 -9.42 -29.61
N THR A 40 22.39 -9.45 -30.62
CA THR A 40 21.96 -9.42 -32.03
C THR A 40 21.82 -10.82 -32.64
N THR A 41 22.02 -11.88 -31.87
CA THR A 41 22.15 -13.24 -32.38
C THR A 41 21.04 -14.17 -31.99
N SER A 42 20.23 -13.85 -30.99
CA SER A 42 19.13 -14.67 -30.52
C SER A 42 17.78 -14.02 -30.78
N ASN A 43 16.79 -14.87 -31.03
CA ASN A 43 15.40 -14.48 -31.11
C ASN A 43 14.68 -15.15 -29.93
N PRO A 44 14.87 -14.66 -28.68
CA PRO A 44 14.37 -15.35 -27.52
C PRO A 44 12.85 -15.33 -27.51
N ALA A 45 12.26 -16.51 -27.37
CA ALA A 45 10.86 -16.62 -27.05
C ALA A 45 10.66 -16.33 -25.56
N PHE A 46 9.57 -15.66 -25.23
CA PHE A 46 9.15 -15.46 -23.85
C PHE A 46 7.69 -15.89 -23.67
N ALA A 47 7.31 -16.21 -22.46
CA ALA A 47 5.93 -16.34 -22.04
C ALA A 47 5.76 -15.58 -20.73
N LEU A 48 4.63 -14.95 -20.56
CA LEU A 48 4.24 -14.29 -19.31
C LEU A 48 2.75 -14.49 -19.06
N GLU A 49 2.37 -14.45 -17.83
CA GLU A 49 0.99 -14.43 -17.39
C GLU A 49 0.80 -13.26 -16.43
N VAL A 50 -0.29 -12.53 -16.57
CA VAL A 50 -0.75 -11.54 -15.60
C VAL A 50 -1.98 -12.13 -14.96
N VAL A 51 -1.90 -12.42 -13.68
CA VAL A 51 -2.99 -13.01 -12.91
C VAL A 51 -3.70 -11.88 -12.16
N ASP A 52 -5.01 -11.80 -12.31
CA ASP A 52 -5.85 -10.99 -11.45
C ASP A 52 -6.18 -11.81 -10.20
N GLU A 53 -5.58 -11.46 -9.09
CA GLU A 53 -5.77 -12.15 -7.81
C GLU A 53 -6.98 -11.61 -7.03
N GLY A 54 -7.73 -10.72 -7.64
CA GLY A 54 -8.90 -10.09 -7.07
C GLY A 54 -8.64 -8.64 -6.71
N SER A 55 -9.69 -7.94 -6.36
CA SER A 55 -9.63 -6.57 -5.87
C SER A 55 -10.41 -6.49 -4.57
N ASP A 56 -9.86 -5.81 -3.59
CA ASP A 56 -10.71 -5.27 -2.54
C ASP A 56 -11.55 -4.15 -3.16
N THR A 57 -12.84 -4.39 -3.30
CA THR A 57 -13.80 -3.44 -3.86
C THR A 57 -14.60 -2.75 -2.76
N SER A 58 -14.25 -2.96 -1.50
CA SER A 58 -14.90 -2.28 -0.39
C SER A 58 -14.59 -0.78 -0.46
N ALA A 59 -15.63 0.04 -0.37
CA ALA A 59 -15.41 1.47 -0.25
C ALA A 59 -14.81 1.77 1.13
N PRO A 60 -13.87 2.74 1.24
CA PRO A 60 -13.29 3.11 2.51
C PRO A 60 -14.35 3.42 3.57
N ALA A 61 -14.22 2.80 4.75
CA ALA A 61 -15.12 3.02 5.85
C ALA A 61 -14.85 4.35 6.57
N PRO A 62 -15.85 5.08 7.06
CA PRO A 62 -15.62 6.29 7.82
C PRO A 62 -14.95 6.00 9.16
N LEU A 63 -13.82 6.67 9.44
CA LEU A 63 -13.09 6.60 10.70
C LEU A 63 -13.48 7.78 11.60
N ALA A 64 -14.01 7.50 12.77
CA ALA A 64 -14.20 8.53 13.80
C ALA A 64 -12.93 8.66 14.66
N LEU A 65 -12.37 9.86 14.75
CA LEU A 65 -11.22 10.11 15.61
C LEU A 65 -11.55 9.85 17.09
N ASN A 66 -10.55 9.41 17.85
CA ASN A 66 -10.66 9.03 19.26
C ASN A 66 -11.62 7.85 19.53
N GLN A 67 -11.80 6.98 18.55
CA GLN A 67 -12.53 5.74 18.70
C GLN A 67 -11.62 4.57 18.35
N VAL A 68 -11.79 3.45 19.03
CA VAL A 68 -11.16 2.18 18.64
C VAL A 68 -11.91 1.60 17.47
N VAL A 69 -11.17 1.23 16.43
CA VAL A 69 -11.66 0.46 15.29
C VAL A 69 -11.00 -0.90 15.34
N SER A 70 -11.77 -1.94 15.05
CA SER A 70 -11.28 -3.31 14.94
C SER A 70 -11.64 -3.82 13.54
N GLY A 71 -10.73 -4.55 12.93
CA GLY A 71 -10.87 -5.20 11.63
C GLY A 71 -10.15 -6.53 11.62
N GLU A 72 -10.27 -7.26 10.54
CA GLU A 72 -9.63 -8.55 10.32
C GLU A 72 -9.20 -8.62 8.85
N ILE A 73 -7.95 -8.92 8.61
CA ILE A 73 -7.47 -9.24 7.26
C ILE A 73 -7.78 -10.72 6.99
N SER A 74 -8.84 -10.98 6.27
CA SER A 74 -9.38 -12.32 6.03
C SER A 74 -8.68 -13.04 4.89
N THR A 75 -8.10 -12.30 3.95
CA THR A 75 -7.35 -12.83 2.82
C THR A 75 -6.00 -12.13 2.71
N SER A 76 -5.02 -12.80 2.10
CA SER A 76 -3.64 -12.31 2.00
C SER A 76 -3.44 -11.06 1.14
N LEU A 77 -4.48 -10.59 0.49
CA LEU A 77 -4.45 -9.42 -0.40
C LEU A 77 -5.49 -8.36 0.01
N GLU A 78 -6.16 -8.60 1.11
CA GLU A 78 -7.14 -7.67 1.64
C GLU A 78 -6.46 -6.44 2.22
N GLU A 79 -7.05 -5.29 1.95
CA GLU A 79 -6.70 -4.01 2.53
C GLU A 79 -7.94 -3.39 3.14
N ASP A 80 -7.87 -3.09 4.42
CA ASP A 80 -8.92 -2.35 5.11
C ASP A 80 -8.68 -0.86 4.96
N GLU A 81 -9.56 -0.16 4.26
CA GLU A 81 -9.46 1.28 4.05
C GLU A 81 -10.44 2.06 4.92
N TYR A 82 -9.93 3.11 5.53
CA TYR A 82 -10.68 4.02 6.38
C TYR A 82 -10.44 5.48 5.97
N THR A 83 -11.50 6.31 6.01
CA THR A 83 -11.36 7.74 5.75
C THR A 83 -11.74 8.58 6.94
N PHE A 84 -10.99 9.66 7.19
CA PHE A 84 -11.35 10.70 8.15
C PHE A 84 -11.07 12.10 7.59
N THR A 85 -11.76 13.09 8.13
CA THR A 85 -11.60 14.48 7.69
C THR A 85 -11.25 15.37 8.86
N LEU A 86 -10.23 16.21 8.68
CA LEU A 86 -9.87 17.27 9.60
C LEU A 86 -10.41 18.61 9.11
N GLY A 87 -11.23 19.26 9.91
CA GLY A 87 -11.75 20.61 9.59
C GLY A 87 -10.72 21.74 9.79
N SER A 88 -9.64 21.46 10.50
CA SER A 88 -8.50 22.35 10.72
C SER A 88 -7.24 21.55 10.93
N ALA A 89 -6.08 22.20 10.86
CA ALA A 89 -4.80 21.55 11.17
C ALA A 89 -4.81 20.97 12.60
N ALA A 90 -4.29 19.76 12.73
CA ALA A 90 -4.26 19.01 13.99
C ALA A 90 -3.00 18.18 14.13
N LEU A 91 -2.68 17.83 15.37
CA LEU A 91 -1.72 16.80 15.70
C LEU A 91 -2.48 15.48 15.90
N VAL A 92 -2.09 14.46 15.14
CA VAL A 92 -2.75 13.15 15.14
C VAL A 92 -1.69 12.08 15.40
N SER A 93 -2.03 11.08 16.19
CA SER A 93 -1.22 9.86 16.36
C SER A 93 -2.05 8.64 16.00
N PHE A 94 -1.41 7.69 15.37
CA PHE A 94 -1.93 6.35 15.20
C PHE A 94 -1.45 5.50 16.39
N ASP A 95 -2.39 4.99 17.16
CA ASP A 95 -2.15 4.14 18.33
C ASP A 95 -2.62 2.73 18.00
N SER A 96 -1.67 1.85 17.69
CA SER A 96 -1.98 0.45 17.41
C SER A 96 -2.13 -0.31 18.73
N LEU A 97 -3.28 -0.94 18.89
CA LEU A 97 -3.56 -1.85 20.01
C LEU A 97 -3.15 -3.29 19.68
N THR A 98 -2.61 -3.52 18.49
CA THR A 98 -2.16 -4.83 17.97
C THR A 98 -0.65 -4.82 17.82
N GLY A 99 0.04 -5.73 18.53
CA GLY A 99 1.51 -5.82 18.51
C GLY A 99 2.07 -6.63 17.34
N ARG A 100 1.42 -6.58 16.15
CA ARG A 100 1.80 -7.32 14.95
C ARG A 100 2.86 -6.56 14.16
N GLY A 101 3.97 -7.24 13.82
CA GLY A 101 5.03 -6.69 12.97
C GLY A 101 4.93 -7.09 11.50
N ASP A 102 3.96 -7.95 11.18
CA ASP A 102 3.62 -8.46 9.86
C ASP A 102 2.33 -7.84 9.30
N MET A 103 1.79 -6.85 9.99
CA MET A 103 0.72 -5.98 9.54
C MET A 103 1.21 -4.53 9.55
N TYR A 104 0.74 -3.76 8.60
CA TYR A 104 1.22 -2.41 8.32
C TYR A 104 0.07 -1.44 8.13
N TRP A 105 0.36 -0.17 8.28
CA TRP A 105 -0.55 0.90 7.93
C TRP A 105 0.13 1.96 7.07
N SER A 106 -0.65 2.55 6.20
CA SER A 106 -0.27 3.70 5.37
C SER A 106 -1.26 4.83 5.57
N LEU A 107 -0.82 6.05 5.35
CA LEU A 107 -1.68 7.24 5.42
C LEU A 107 -1.42 8.10 4.19
N GLU A 108 -2.49 8.48 3.52
CA GLU A 108 -2.47 9.33 2.32
C GLU A 108 -3.44 10.49 2.43
N ASP A 109 -3.18 11.53 1.65
CA ASP A 109 -4.12 12.62 1.37
C ASP A 109 -4.18 12.88 -0.14
N GLY A 110 -4.90 13.93 -0.56
CA GLY A 110 -4.99 14.30 -1.97
C GLY A 110 -3.67 14.73 -2.63
N GLY A 111 -2.62 14.91 -1.85
CA GLY A 111 -1.27 15.28 -2.30
C GLY A 111 -0.31 14.09 -2.38
N GLY A 112 -0.68 12.95 -1.82
CA GLY A 112 0.11 11.70 -1.85
C GLY A 112 0.32 11.07 -0.47
N THR A 113 1.31 10.18 -0.39
CA THR A 113 1.60 9.36 0.77
C THR A 113 2.31 10.17 1.86
N ILE A 114 1.76 10.14 3.06
CA ILE A 114 2.29 10.78 4.28
C ILE A 114 3.05 9.76 5.13
N VAL A 115 2.47 8.56 5.29
CA VAL A 115 3.11 7.43 5.95
C VAL A 115 3.04 6.25 4.99
N ASN A 116 4.18 5.61 4.75
CA ASN A 116 4.27 4.48 3.86
C ASN A 116 4.60 3.21 4.64
N SER A 117 3.66 2.28 4.70
CA SER A 117 3.83 0.90 5.19
C SER A 117 4.57 0.80 6.53
N ARG A 118 4.06 1.48 7.56
CA ARG A 118 4.59 1.39 8.91
C ARG A 118 4.00 0.19 9.64
N ALA A 119 4.84 -0.66 10.22
CA ALA A 119 4.38 -1.83 10.97
C ALA A 119 3.53 -1.42 12.19
N LEU A 120 2.49 -2.20 12.50
CA LEU A 120 1.59 -1.91 13.62
C LEU A 120 2.32 -1.92 14.97
N ASN A 121 3.29 -2.81 15.16
CA ASN A 121 4.10 -2.87 16.38
C ASN A 121 5.13 -1.72 16.51
N ALA A 122 5.27 -0.88 15.48
CA ALA A 122 6.15 0.29 15.46
C ALA A 122 5.36 1.61 15.40
N SER A 123 4.06 1.57 15.67
CA SER A 123 3.18 2.75 15.56
C SER A 123 3.26 3.65 16.79
N ASP A 124 3.54 3.08 17.95
CA ASP A 124 3.64 3.82 19.21
C ASP A 124 4.90 4.69 19.29
N ALA A 125 4.82 5.75 20.09
CA ALA A 125 5.88 6.75 20.21
C ALA A 125 7.24 6.17 20.60
N SER A 126 7.27 5.08 21.36
CA SER A 126 8.51 4.44 21.83
C SER A 126 9.15 3.49 20.83
N GLY A 127 8.43 3.09 19.80
CA GLY A 127 8.86 2.10 18.80
C GLY A 127 9.15 2.68 17.41
N VAL A 128 8.93 3.97 17.20
CA VAL A 128 9.08 4.60 15.87
C VAL A 128 10.56 4.85 15.59
N SER A 129 11.14 4.03 14.72
CA SER A 129 12.57 4.13 14.35
C SER A 129 12.84 5.13 13.24
N ASP A 130 11.85 5.47 12.43
CA ASP A 130 11.99 6.20 11.17
C ASP A 130 11.08 7.42 11.03
N GLY A 131 10.47 7.86 12.11
CA GLY A 131 9.55 8.97 12.02
C GLY A 131 8.95 9.42 13.32
N ASN A 132 8.08 10.40 13.21
CA ASN A 132 7.38 10.98 14.31
C ASN A 132 6.11 10.18 14.60
N ALA A 133 5.92 9.74 15.84
CA ALA A 133 4.66 9.12 16.28
C ALA A 133 3.47 10.07 16.18
N VAL A 134 3.73 11.38 16.26
CA VAL A 134 2.72 12.43 16.14
C VAL A 134 2.89 13.13 14.79
N LEU A 135 1.86 13.06 13.97
CA LEU A 135 1.79 13.68 12.66
C LEU A 135 1.12 15.05 12.76
N SER A 136 1.73 16.05 12.14
CA SER A 136 1.11 17.38 11.99
C SER A 136 0.39 17.41 10.65
N LEU A 137 -0.92 17.28 10.67
CA LEU A 137 -1.76 17.21 9.49
C LEU A 137 -2.54 18.51 9.28
N SER A 138 -2.69 18.92 8.03
CA SER A 138 -3.50 20.07 7.62
C SER A 138 -5.00 19.74 7.67
N ALA A 139 -5.87 20.74 7.46
CA ALA A 139 -7.27 20.47 7.15
C ALA A 139 -7.36 19.70 5.82
N GLY A 140 -8.14 18.62 5.78
CA GLY A 140 -8.26 17.77 4.60
C GLY A 140 -8.90 16.43 4.91
N THR A 141 -9.07 15.62 3.87
CA THR A 141 -9.53 14.23 3.96
C THR A 141 -8.32 13.31 3.78
N TYR A 142 -8.26 12.29 4.61
CA TYR A 142 -7.17 11.33 4.68
C TYR A 142 -7.71 9.92 4.53
N THR A 143 -6.95 9.06 3.86
CA THR A 143 -7.20 7.63 3.78
C THR A 143 -6.13 6.90 4.58
N LEU A 144 -6.58 6.08 5.51
CA LEU A 144 -5.77 5.13 6.28
C LEU A 144 -6.00 3.74 5.70
N THR A 145 -4.94 3.06 5.31
CA THR A 145 -4.99 1.69 4.79
C THR A 145 -4.27 0.75 5.75
N ILE A 146 -4.90 -0.35 6.11
CA ILE A 146 -4.30 -1.46 6.86
C ILE A 146 -4.13 -2.63 5.91
N HIS A 147 -2.95 -3.23 5.91
CA HIS A 147 -2.63 -4.41 5.10
C HIS A 147 -1.67 -5.34 5.84
N ALA A 148 -1.54 -6.56 5.37
CA ALA A 148 -0.61 -7.55 5.92
C ALA A 148 0.43 -7.97 4.88
N ASP A 149 1.51 -8.60 5.35
CA ASP A 149 2.45 -9.30 4.47
C ASP A 149 1.74 -10.43 3.71
N SER A 150 2.22 -10.73 2.51
CA SER A 150 1.67 -11.81 1.68
C SER A 150 1.59 -13.14 2.44
N GLY A 151 0.41 -13.76 2.43
CA GLY A 151 0.14 -15.03 3.10
C GLY A 151 -0.22 -14.90 4.59
N ILE A 152 -0.29 -13.69 5.13
CA ILE A 152 -0.71 -13.43 6.50
C ILE A 152 -2.19 -13.04 6.51
N THR A 153 -2.94 -13.68 7.40
CA THR A 153 -4.36 -13.37 7.69
C THR A 153 -4.59 -13.40 9.19
N GLY A 154 -5.66 -12.78 9.64
CA GLY A 154 -6.09 -12.77 11.05
C GLY A 154 -6.24 -11.36 11.63
N ASP A 155 -6.72 -11.33 12.88
CA ASP A 155 -6.94 -10.14 13.70
C ASP A 155 -5.71 -9.75 14.55
#